data_39859f5f778900e692617f6bd661a2b6
#
_entry.id   39859f5f778900e692617f6bd661a2b6
#
_cell.length_a   1.000
_cell.length_b   1.000
_cell.length_c   1.000
_cell.angle_alpha   90.00
_cell.angle_beta   90.00
_cell.angle_gamma   90.00
#
_symmetry.space_group_name_H-M   'P 1'
#
loop_
_entity.id
_entity.type
_entity.pdbx_description
1 polymer ?
#
loop_
_entity_poly.entity_id
_entity_poly.type
_entity_poly.pdbx_seq_one_letter_code
_entity_poly.pdbx_strand_id
1 'polypeptide(L)'
;MISPKMSRTFAAVAALVAAAGPVAQGQAIESRVNSAPDGRVQFNFPSRPGICGNGRTYIQTGPNSYNGTFYGNYNDGMRADPCIAGPVRVVIDRADKLPLSVQTYVGPADSTLRGVTDLGHVRGQDAADYLLSLSAKIDGKAGRDALFPAMLADSANTAATLVAIAHNTALPRETRRSALSYMGRSTDGMQTIPASVTEPILAIARDEADNQSVRQQALSVLGRLDHGAGIPPLIQLSQQTASNWLAKESMSTLARSGDPRARAYLRTAVRRSDLPDEVLTVALRALGQEYATAQDAALLRELYPTLKSERAHEAVFSALADIGGSENTRWMLTMAQNGNEPLQMRRRALDAASRSGAPIVELVKLYDTTTDPSMKQTLVGLYIRNGERAAVDKLLSIIKGEENISVRRNTISQLSKSDDPRIKAALQDIVSR
;
A
#
# COMPACT_ATOMS: atom_id res chain seq x y z
N MET A 1 -85.88 -35.91 21.49
CA MET A 1 -85.19 -35.14 22.52
C MET A 1 -83.75 -34.87 21.98
N ILE A 2 -83.50 -33.74 21.35
CA ILE A 2 -82.30 -33.48 20.65
C ILE A 2 -81.75 -32.20 21.23
N SER A 3 -80.52 -32.29 21.78
CA SER A 3 -79.78 -31.11 22.32
C SER A 3 -78.90 -30.56 21.27
N PRO A 4 -78.82 -29.21 21.10
CA PRO A 4 -77.90 -28.59 20.10
C PRO A 4 -76.53 -28.33 20.73
N LYS A 5 -75.51 -28.71 20.01
CA LYS A 5 -74.13 -28.37 20.26
C LYS A 5 -73.82 -26.90 19.90
N MET A 6 -73.36 -26.15 20.88
CA MET A 6 -72.79 -24.82 20.69
C MET A 6 -71.36 -24.97 20.10
N SER A 7 -71.15 -24.45 18.91
CA SER A 7 -69.85 -24.28 18.30
C SER A 7 -69.23 -22.92 18.76
N ARG A 8 -68.10 -22.99 19.47
CA ARG A 8 -67.29 -21.80 19.81
C ARG A 8 -66.21 -21.62 18.75
N THR A 9 -66.42 -20.60 17.93
CA THR A 9 -65.37 -20.11 16.98
C THR A 9 -64.31 -19.32 17.75
N PHE A 10 -63.08 -19.85 17.81
CA PHE A 10 -61.93 -19.09 18.28
C PHE A 10 -61.40 -18.27 17.09
N ALA A 11 -61.52 -16.96 17.16
CA ALA A 11 -60.84 -16.02 16.27
C ALA A 11 -59.42 -15.89 16.74
N ALA A 12 -58.46 -16.47 15.98
CA ALA A 12 -57.05 -16.25 16.17
C ALA A 12 -56.67 -14.88 15.58
N VAL A 13 -56.38 -13.93 16.43
CA VAL A 13 -55.74 -12.66 16.05
C VAL A 13 -54.26 -12.97 15.81
N ALA A 14 -53.86 -13.10 14.55
CA ALA A 14 -52.47 -13.12 14.15
C ALA A 14 -51.89 -11.73 14.27
N ALA A 15 -51.13 -11.47 15.33
CA ALA A 15 -50.28 -10.26 15.42
C ALA A 15 -49.15 -10.39 14.40
N LEU A 16 -49.22 -9.64 13.30
CA LEU A 16 -48.10 -9.38 12.41
C LEU A 16 -47.06 -8.56 13.17
N VAL A 17 -46.05 -9.22 13.73
CA VAL A 17 -44.80 -8.54 14.10
C VAL A 17 -44.05 -8.29 12.79
N ALA A 18 -44.18 -7.07 12.27
CA ALA A 18 -43.34 -6.59 11.19
C ALA A 18 -41.91 -6.53 11.72
N ALA A 19 -41.10 -7.53 11.33
CA ALA A 19 -39.66 -7.46 11.49
C ALA A 19 -39.17 -6.33 10.60
N ALA A 20 -38.98 -5.12 11.19
CA ALA A 20 -38.27 -4.05 10.54
C ALA A 20 -36.82 -4.50 10.33
N GLY A 21 -36.49 -4.88 9.11
CA GLY A 21 -35.15 -5.26 8.72
C GLY A 21 -34.14 -4.10 8.88
N PRO A 22 -32.82 -4.37 8.79
CA PRO A 22 -31.76 -3.38 9.03
C PRO A 22 -31.87 -2.11 8.16
N VAL A 23 -32.57 -2.16 7.04
CA VAL A 23 -32.83 -1.02 6.15
C VAL A 23 -33.70 0.07 6.81
N ALA A 24 -34.59 -0.29 7.74
CA ALA A 24 -35.48 0.69 8.39
C ALA A 24 -34.77 1.61 9.41
N GLN A 25 -33.58 1.27 9.85
CA GLN A 25 -32.89 1.99 10.94
C GLN A 25 -31.86 2.97 10.43
N GLY A 26 -31.19 2.70 9.30
CA GLY A 26 -30.37 3.69 8.58
C GLY A 26 -31.24 4.83 8.04
N GLN A 27 -32.46 4.53 7.63
CA GLN A 27 -33.47 5.54 7.25
C GLN A 27 -33.87 6.46 8.40
N ALA A 28 -33.82 6.00 9.66
CA ALA A 28 -34.11 6.83 10.82
C ALA A 28 -33.08 7.95 11.01
N ILE A 29 -31.78 7.70 10.82
CA ILE A 29 -30.78 8.76 10.94
C ILE A 29 -30.81 9.71 9.73
N GLU A 30 -31.01 9.21 8.51
CA GLU A 30 -31.18 10.05 7.33
C GLU A 30 -32.38 11.02 7.50
N SER A 31 -33.52 10.56 7.98
CA SER A 31 -34.69 11.39 8.27
C SER A 31 -34.39 12.47 9.31
N ARG A 32 -33.67 12.13 10.40
CA ARG A 32 -33.29 13.08 11.44
C ARG A 32 -32.33 14.15 10.92
N VAL A 33 -31.35 13.76 10.11
CA VAL A 33 -30.44 14.70 9.45
C VAL A 33 -31.22 15.61 8.50
N ASN A 34 -32.12 15.06 7.66
CA ASN A 34 -32.89 15.84 6.70
C ASN A 34 -33.88 16.81 7.37
N SER A 35 -34.41 16.48 8.55
CA SER A 35 -35.31 17.32 9.33
C SER A 35 -34.60 18.41 10.14
N ALA A 36 -33.29 18.27 10.36
CA ALA A 36 -32.49 19.25 11.08
C ALA A 36 -32.38 20.56 10.29
N PRO A 37 -32.22 21.72 10.97
CA PRO A 37 -31.94 22.98 10.30
C PRO A 37 -30.61 22.93 9.53
N ASP A 38 -30.44 23.81 8.55
CA ASP A 38 -29.17 24.01 7.89
C ASP A 38 -28.12 24.52 8.89
N GLY A 39 -26.86 24.30 8.57
CA GLY A 39 -25.72 24.51 9.45
C GLY A 39 -25.03 23.18 9.81
N ARG A 40 -24.53 23.09 11.04
CA ARG A 40 -23.83 21.89 11.51
C ARG A 40 -24.80 20.95 12.21
N VAL A 41 -24.79 19.70 11.79
CA VAL A 41 -25.43 18.59 12.49
C VAL A 41 -24.39 17.57 12.93
N GLN A 42 -24.55 17.01 14.13
CA GLN A 42 -23.67 15.94 14.60
C GLN A 42 -24.48 14.75 15.11
N PHE A 43 -23.87 13.58 15.03
CA PHE A 43 -24.28 12.36 15.71
C PHE A 43 -23.05 11.56 16.10
N ASN A 44 -23.21 10.62 17.03
CA ASN A 44 -22.14 9.75 17.47
C ASN A 44 -22.57 8.29 17.48
N PHE A 45 -21.59 7.38 17.37
CA PHE A 45 -21.80 5.94 17.38
C PHE A 45 -20.57 5.21 17.94
N PRO A 46 -20.71 3.94 18.40
CA PRO A 46 -19.60 3.19 18.93
C PRO A 46 -18.49 2.99 17.90
N SER A 47 -17.25 3.22 18.32
CA SER A 47 -16.07 2.89 17.51
C SER A 47 -15.71 1.42 17.65
N ARG A 48 -15.09 0.85 16.61
CA ARG A 48 -14.49 -0.48 16.69
C ARG A 48 -13.41 -0.53 17.78
N PRO A 49 -13.17 -1.71 18.39
CA PRO A 49 -12.07 -1.90 19.33
C PRO A 49 -10.72 -1.50 18.73
N GLY A 50 -9.84 -0.91 19.53
CA GLY A 50 -8.52 -0.46 19.11
C GLY A 50 -8.45 0.90 18.42
N ILE A 51 -9.60 1.55 18.20
CA ILE A 51 -9.68 2.91 17.68
C ILE A 51 -9.69 3.90 18.84
N CYS A 52 -8.85 4.93 18.76
CA CYS A 52 -8.79 6.01 19.73
C CYS A 52 -8.45 7.35 19.06
N GLY A 53 -8.57 8.44 19.78
CA GLY A 53 -8.23 9.78 19.28
C GLY A 53 -8.21 10.83 20.38
N ASN A 54 -7.91 12.08 20.02
CA ASN A 54 -7.93 13.21 20.95
C ASN A 54 -9.24 14.04 20.90
N GLY A 55 -10.20 13.59 20.12
CA GLY A 55 -11.49 14.28 19.94
C GLY A 55 -11.46 15.50 18.99
N ARG A 56 -10.31 15.88 18.42
CA ARG A 56 -10.13 17.09 17.61
C ARG A 56 -9.45 16.87 16.27
N THR A 57 -8.21 16.41 16.26
CA THR A 57 -7.36 16.43 15.06
C THR A 57 -6.72 15.08 14.75
N TYR A 58 -6.83 14.13 15.66
CA TYR A 58 -6.06 12.90 15.60
C TYR A 58 -6.96 11.69 15.86
N ILE A 59 -6.84 10.69 14.96
CA ILE A 59 -7.50 9.39 15.09
C ILE A 59 -6.46 8.31 14.79
N GLN A 60 -6.28 7.38 15.71
CA GLN A 60 -5.48 6.18 15.54
C GLN A 60 -6.39 4.98 15.26
N THR A 61 -6.12 4.25 14.21
CA THR A 61 -6.94 3.13 13.73
C THR A 61 -6.26 1.76 13.91
N GLY A 62 -5.05 1.74 14.49
CA GLY A 62 -4.29 0.52 14.78
C GLY A 62 -2.92 0.86 15.35
N PRO A 63 -2.11 -0.12 15.80
CA PRO A 63 -0.85 0.11 16.50
C PRO A 63 0.17 0.95 15.73
N ASN A 64 0.14 0.85 14.40
CA ASN A 64 1.06 1.57 13.51
C ASN A 64 0.32 2.41 12.45
N SER A 65 -0.98 2.62 12.60
CA SER A 65 -1.82 3.24 11.59
C SER A 65 -2.41 4.55 12.10
N TYR A 66 -1.87 5.66 11.61
CA TYR A 66 -2.35 7.00 11.93
C TYR A 66 -3.14 7.54 10.75
N ASN A 67 -4.44 7.77 10.92
CA ASN A 67 -5.23 8.60 10.05
C ASN A 67 -5.50 9.93 10.77
N GLY A 68 -4.65 10.90 10.54
CA GLY A 68 -4.85 12.25 11.03
C GLY A 68 -5.06 13.18 9.84
N THR A 69 -6.16 13.89 9.82
CA THR A 69 -6.21 15.17 9.14
C THR A 69 -5.50 16.14 10.10
N PHE A 70 -4.18 16.29 9.92
CA PHE A 70 -3.44 17.28 10.68
C PHE A 70 -3.85 18.68 10.24
N TYR A 71 -4.68 19.32 11.00
CA TYR A 71 -4.87 20.77 10.95
C TYR A 71 -3.90 21.41 11.95
N GLY A 72 -2.65 21.63 11.58
CA GLY A 72 -1.66 22.31 12.40
C GLY A 72 -0.24 22.18 11.86
N ASN A 73 0.58 23.20 12.07
CA ASN A 73 1.99 23.23 11.68
C ASN A 73 2.80 22.15 12.39
N TYR A 74 3.60 21.41 11.65
CA TYR A 74 4.49 20.32 12.08
C TYR A 74 5.62 20.75 13.05
N ASN A 75 5.69 22.02 13.43
CA ASN A 75 6.80 22.62 14.20
C ASN A 75 6.51 22.91 15.69
N ASP A 76 5.30 22.65 16.18
CA ASP A 76 5.05 22.72 17.62
C ASP A 76 5.28 21.34 18.22
N GLY A 77 6.29 21.23 19.09
CA GLY A 77 6.74 19.98 19.69
C GLY A 77 5.55 19.14 20.16
N MET A 78 5.32 18.01 19.48
CA MET A 78 4.24 17.09 19.81
C MET A 78 4.40 16.60 21.25
N ARG A 79 3.74 17.24 22.20
CA ARG A 79 3.20 16.50 23.33
C ARG A 79 2.17 15.57 22.73
N ALA A 80 2.45 14.27 22.76
CA ALA A 80 1.52 13.24 22.31
C ALA A 80 0.24 13.41 23.13
N ASP A 81 -0.78 14.04 22.54
CA ASP A 81 -2.12 14.03 23.11
C ASP A 81 -2.51 12.57 23.36
N PRO A 82 -3.03 12.21 24.52
CA PRO A 82 -3.35 10.82 24.81
C PRO A 82 -4.38 10.32 23.80
N CYS A 83 -4.13 9.14 23.23
CA CYS A 83 -5.10 8.45 22.41
C CYS A 83 -6.17 7.84 23.29
N ILE A 84 -7.35 8.44 23.34
CA ILE A 84 -8.44 8.04 24.23
C ILE A 84 -9.47 7.31 23.40
N ALA A 85 -9.81 6.08 23.80
CA ALA A 85 -10.93 5.35 23.22
C ALA A 85 -12.25 6.10 23.49
N GLY A 86 -13.12 6.13 22.49
CA GLY A 86 -14.40 6.83 22.62
C GLY A 86 -15.27 6.65 21.39
N PRO A 87 -16.48 7.21 21.39
CA PRO A 87 -17.35 7.13 20.25
C PRO A 87 -16.76 7.86 19.03
N VAL A 88 -17.11 7.39 17.85
CA VAL A 88 -16.94 8.16 16.62
C VAL A 88 -18.00 9.25 16.62
N ARG A 89 -17.58 10.48 16.44
CA ARG A 89 -18.45 11.64 16.27
C ARG A 89 -18.29 12.14 14.84
N VAL A 90 -19.42 12.26 14.15
CA VAL A 90 -19.50 12.80 12.79
C VAL A 90 -20.18 14.15 12.83
N VAL A 91 -19.56 15.16 12.22
CA VAL A 91 -20.12 16.48 12.02
C VAL A 91 -20.30 16.70 10.53
N ILE A 92 -21.51 17.05 10.12
CA ILE A 92 -21.87 17.32 8.73
C ILE A 92 -22.26 18.81 8.62
N ASP A 93 -21.50 19.57 7.84
CA ASP A 93 -21.90 20.93 7.45
C ASP A 93 -22.90 20.83 6.30
N ARG A 94 -24.00 21.58 6.38
CA ARG A 94 -25.10 21.54 5.42
C ARG A 94 -25.54 22.94 5.00
N ALA A 95 -25.87 23.07 3.72
CA ALA A 95 -26.60 24.21 3.18
C ALA A 95 -27.63 23.70 2.18
N ASP A 96 -28.82 24.31 2.17
CA ASP A 96 -29.93 23.88 1.32
C ASP A 96 -30.24 22.38 1.44
N LYS A 97 -30.13 21.85 2.64
CA LYS A 97 -30.24 20.41 2.98
C LYS A 97 -29.20 19.49 2.34
N LEU A 98 -28.22 20.04 1.62
CA LEU A 98 -27.15 19.27 1.00
C LEU A 98 -25.91 19.24 1.91
N PRO A 99 -25.28 18.07 2.13
CA PRO A 99 -24.02 17.96 2.83
C PRO A 99 -22.88 18.61 2.02
N LEU A 100 -22.17 19.54 2.64
CA LEU A 100 -21.00 20.24 2.08
C LEU A 100 -19.68 19.62 2.53
N SER A 101 -19.64 19.18 3.80
CA SER A 101 -18.48 18.52 4.37
C SER A 101 -18.90 17.45 5.37
N VAL A 102 -18.04 16.45 5.55
CA VAL A 102 -18.16 15.43 6.60
C VAL A 102 -16.85 15.40 7.37
N GLN A 103 -16.91 15.69 8.66
CA GLN A 103 -15.76 15.69 9.55
C GLN A 103 -15.91 14.57 10.58
N THR A 104 -14.81 13.90 10.89
CA THR A 104 -14.80 12.74 11.79
C THR A 104 -13.89 13.00 12.97
N TYR A 105 -14.35 12.65 14.16
CA TYR A 105 -13.61 12.76 15.41
C TYR A 105 -13.77 11.48 16.22
N VAL A 106 -12.75 11.11 16.99
CA VAL A 106 -12.79 9.98 17.93
C VAL A 106 -12.20 10.41 19.26
N GLY A 107 -12.78 9.93 20.35
CA GLY A 107 -12.32 10.28 21.69
C GLY A 107 -13.21 11.31 22.38
N PRO A 108 -12.68 12.06 23.39
CA PRO A 108 -13.47 12.97 24.20
C PRO A 108 -14.21 14.02 23.37
N ALA A 109 -15.43 14.36 23.79
CA ALA A 109 -16.19 15.41 23.15
C ALA A 109 -15.49 16.77 23.34
N ASP A 110 -15.35 17.54 22.26
CA ASP A 110 -14.91 18.93 22.33
C ASP A 110 -16.11 19.80 22.72
N SER A 111 -16.11 20.30 23.93
CA SER A 111 -17.15 21.21 24.47
C SER A 111 -17.15 22.60 23.78
N THR A 112 -16.17 22.87 22.92
CA THR A 112 -16.02 24.17 22.23
C THR A 112 -16.82 24.28 20.94
N LEU A 113 -17.41 23.18 20.43
CA LEU A 113 -18.24 23.19 19.22
C LEU A 113 -19.60 23.89 19.54
N ARG A 114 -19.70 25.16 19.14
CA ARG A 114 -20.96 25.94 19.28
C ARG A 114 -21.75 25.88 17.96
N GLY A 115 -23.07 26.02 18.06
CA GLY A 115 -23.95 26.10 16.88
C GLY A 115 -24.09 24.78 16.13
N VAL A 116 -24.00 23.64 16.83
CA VAL A 116 -24.18 22.31 16.26
C VAL A 116 -25.51 21.73 16.77
N THR A 117 -26.35 21.27 15.85
CA THR A 117 -27.54 20.48 16.18
C THR A 117 -27.15 19.05 16.47
N ASP A 118 -27.22 18.64 17.74
CA ASP A 118 -26.84 17.28 18.16
C ASP A 118 -28.03 16.32 17.99
N LEU A 119 -27.84 15.32 17.14
CA LEU A 119 -28.79 14.23 16.91
C LEU A 119 -28.55 13.03 17.87
N GLY A 120 -27.55 13.13 18.78
CA GLY A 120 -27.28 12.13 19.81
C GLY A 120 -26.68 10.83 19.25
N HIS A 121 -26.95 9.73 19.99
CA HIS A 121 -26.36 8.43 19.70
C HIS A 121 -27.12 7.66 18.62
N VAL A 122 -26.36 6.94 17.76
CA VAL A 122 -26.83 6.09 16.67
C VAL A 122 -26.14 4.74 16.77
N ARG A 123 -26.79 3.65 16.36
CA ARG A 123 -26.13 2.33 16.30
C ARG A 123 -25.07 2.31 15.18
N GLY A 124 -23.98 1.57 15.38
CA GLY A 124 -22.87 1.50 14.43
C GLY A 124 -23.30 1.13 13.01
N GLN A 125 -24.14 0.11 12.83
CA GLN A 125 -24.62 -0.30 11.50
C GLN A 125 -25.46 0.81 10.84
N ASP A 126 -26.37 1.46 11.58
CA ASP A 126 -27.24 2.52 11.04
C ASP A 126 -26.42 3.74 10.60
N ALA A 127 -25.41 4.10 11.38
CA ALA A 127 -24.48 5.17 11.04
C ALA A 127 -23.67 4.83 9.77
N ALA A 128 -23.15 3.60 9.68
CA ALA A 128 -22.40 3.14 8.52
C ALA A 128 -23.27 3.13 7.26
N ASP A 129 -24.48 2.60 7.32
CA ASP A 129 -25.41 2.55 6.19
C ASP A 129 -25.76 3.95 5.68
N TYR A 130 -26.04 4.88 6.60
CA TYR A 130 -26.30 6.27 6.23
C TYR A 130 -25.07 6.93 5.56
N LEU A 131 -23.89 6.83 6.17
CA LEU A 131 -22.66 7.43 5.65
C LEU A 131 -22.28 6.85 4.28
N LEU A 132 -22.43 5.54 4.08
CA LEU A 132 -22.22 4.91 2.79
C LEU A 132 -23.27 5.33 1.76
N SER A 133 -24.52 5.55 2.19
CA SER A 133 -25.56 6.09 1.30
C SER A 133 -25.23 7.51 0.84
N LEU A 134 -24.63 8.34 1.69
CA LEU A 134 -24.12 9.66 1.31
C LEU A 134 -23.04 9.55 0.23
N SER A 135 -22.08 8.63 0.43
CA SER A 135 -21.00 8.39 -0.54
C SER A 135 -21.51 7.91 -1.90
N ALA A 136 -22.63 7.18 -1.91
CA ALA A 136 -23.27 6.69 -3.13
C ALA A 136 -24.12 7.74 -3.86
N LYS A 137 -24.56 8.80 -3.17
CA LYS A 137 -25.50 9.81 -3.70
C LYS A 137 -24.84 11.15 -3.97
N ILE A 138 -23.75 11.49 -3.29
CA ILE A 138 -23.16 12.83 -3.29
C ILE A 138 -21.79 12.80 -3.94
N ASP A 139 -21.65 13.59 -4.98
CA ASP A 139 -20.37 13.79 -5.65
C ASP A 139 -19.40 14.64 -4.83
N GLY A 140 -18.10 14.49 -5.10
CA GLY A 140 -17.08 15.35 -4.56
C GLY A 140 -16.56 14.93 -3.19
N LYS A 141 -16.10 15.94 -2.42
CA LYS A 141 -15.35 15.71 -1.18
C LYS A 141 -16.24 15.14 -0.07
N ALA A 142 -17.45 15.68 0.11
CA ALA A 142 -18.34 15.26 1.18
C ALA A 142 -18.74 13.78 1.08
N GLY A 143 -19.08 13.30 -0.13
CA GLY A 143 -19.37 11.89 -0.37
C GLY A 143 -18.17 11.00 -0.10
N ARG A 144 -16.97 11.40 -0.54
CA ARG A 144 -15.76 10.64 -0.26
C ARG A 144 -15.39 10.62 1.22
N ASP A 145 -15.51 11.74 1.92
CA ASP A 145 -15.15 11.88 3.34
C ASP A 145 -16.11 11.09 4.25
N ALA A 146 -17.33 10.77 3.80
CA ALA A 146 -18.28 9.92 4.50
C ALA A 146 -17.86 8.44 4.56
N LEU A 147 -16.99 7.99 3.68
CA LEU A 147 -16.49 6.59 3.69
C LEU A 147 -15.68 6.26 4.96
N PHE A 148 -14.84 7.19 5.39
CA PHE A 148 -13.94 6.93 6.53
C PHE A 148 -14.69 6.67 7.84
N PRO A 149 -15.60 7.53 8.31
CA PRO A 149 -16.34 7.27 9.56
C PRO A 149 -17.20 6.00 9.47
N ALA A 150 -17.73 5.63 8.31
CA ALA A 150 -18.46 4.38 8.15
C ALA A 150 -17.60 3.15 8.48
N MET A 151 -16.30 3.19 8.18
CA MET A 151 -15.36 2.11 8.48
C MET A 151 -15.00 2.02 9.95
N LEU A 152 -15.18 3.09 10.72
CA LEU A 152 -14.88 3.11 12.15
C LEU A 152 -16.03 2.56 13.00
N ALA A 153 -17.20 2.36 12.42
CA ALA A 153 -18.42 1.94 13.13
C ALA A 153 -18.28 0.50 13.64
N ASP A 154 -18.53 0.32 14.95
CA ASP A 154 -18.48 -0.99 15.58
C ASP A 154 -19.53 -1.94 15.00
N SER A 155 -19.14 -3.20 14.79
CA SER A 155 -19.98 -4.30 14.33
C SER A 155 -20.74 -4.03 13.01
N ALA A 156 -20.30 -3.03 12.22
CA ALA A 156 -20.91 -2.72 10.93
C ALA A 156 -20.36 -3.63 9.82
N ASN A 157 -21.25 -4.19 9.01
CA ASN A 157 -20.90 -4.93 7.81
C ASN A 157 -21.00 -3.99 6.60
N THR A 158 -19.84 -3.54 6.11
CA THR A 158 -19.74 -2.51 5.06
C THR A 158 -19.24 -3.03 3.73
N ALA A 159 -18.70 -4.27 3.68
CA ALA A 159 -17.97 -4.78 2.52
C ALA A 159 -18.79 -4.79 1.23
N ALA A 160 -20.01 -5.31 1.25
CA ALA A 160 -20.87 -5.38 0.07
C ALA A 160 -21.23 -3.99 -0.47
N THR A 161 -21.54 -3.04 0.42
CA THR A 161 -21.89 -1.66 0.03
C THR A 161 -20.69 -0.92 -0.54
N LEU A 162 -19.50 -1.10 0.03
CA LEU A 162 -18.26 -0.52 -0.50
C LEU A 162 -17.95 -1.05 -1.90
N VAL A 163 -18.16 -2.34 -2.16
CA VAL A 163 -18.02 -2.91 -3.50
C VAL A 163 -19.05 -2.32 -4.46
N ALA A 164 -20.30 -2.16 -4.03
CA ALA A 164 -21.33 -1.53 -4.86
C ALA A 164 -20.97 -0.08 -5.22
N ILE A 165 -20.44 0.71 -4.27
CA ILE A 165 -19.92 2.06 -4.53
C ILE A 165 -18.76 2.00 -5.52
N ALA A 166 -17.82 1.09 -5.35
CA ALA A 166 -16.67 0.95 -6.24
C ALA A 166 -17.07 0.53 -7.66
N HIS A 167 -18.10 -0.29 -7.81
CA HIS A 167 -18.60 -0.76 -9.10
C HIS A 167 -19.44 0.30 -9.84
N ASN A 168 -20.01 1.28 -9.14
CA ASN A 168 -20.87 2.30 -9.75
C ASN A 168 -20.04 3.31 -10.55
N THR A 169 -19.99 3.13 -11.88
CA THR A 169 -19.21 3.98 -12.80
C THR A 169 -19.74 5.41 -12.92
N ALA A 170 -20.97 5.70 -12.46
CA ALA A 170 -21.51 7.05 -12.40
C ALA A 170 -20.87 7.90 -11.27
N LEU A 171 -20.24 7.25 -10.27
CA LEU A 171 -19.56 7.96 -9.21
C LEU A 171 -18.14 8.41 -9.61
N PRO A 172 -17.65 9.51 -9.01
CA PRO A 172 -16.29 9.97 -9.25
C PRO A 172 -15.24 8.87 -8.96
N ARG A 173 -14.23 8.78 -9.84
CA ARG A 173 -13.13 7.83 -9.72
C ARG A 173 -12.52 7.78 -8.31
N GLU A 174 -12.33 8.95 -7.68
CA GLU A 174 -11.70 9.04 -6.36
C GLU A 174 -12.58 8.42 -5.26
N THR A 175 -13.91 8.59 -5.33
CA THR A 175 -14.84 7.94 -4.40
C THR A 175 -14.79 6.43 -4.54
N ARG A 176 -14.85 5.92 -5.77
CA ARG A 176 -14.77 4.50 -6.09
C ARG A 176 -13.45 3.86 -5.62
N ARG A 177 -12.32 4.53 -5.92
CA ARG A 177 -10.99 4.09 -5.48
C ARG A 177 -10.87 4.11 -3.94
N SER A 178 -11.42 5.14 -3.28
CA SER A 178 -11.42 5.24 -1.83
C SER A 178 -12.23 4.13 -1.17
N ALA A 179 -13.39 3.76 -1.73
CA ALA A 179 -14.19 2.65 -1.23
C ALA A 179 -13.38 1.34 -1.21
N LEU A 180 -12.68 1.00 -2.30
CA LEU A 180 -11.78 -0.15 -2.35
C LEU A 180 -10.58 0.01 -1.40
N SER A 181 -10.00 1.21 -1.30
CA SER A 181 -8.85 1.46 -0.43
C SER A 181 -9.20 1.23 1.04
N TYR A 182 -10.38 1.66 1.48
CA TYR A 182 -10.83 1.42 2.86
C TYR A 182 -11.09 -0.05 3.14
N MET A 183 -11.58 -0.82 2.19
CA MET A 183 -11.63 -2.29 2.32
C MET A 183 -10.24 -2.87 2.56
N GLY A 184 -9.25 -2.47 1.76
CA GLY A 184 -7.89 -2.98 1.88
C GLY A 184 -7.15 -2.59 3.18
N ARG A 185 -7.51 -1.48 3.80
CA ARG A 185 -6.95 -1.04 5.10
C ARG A 185 -7.57 -1.76 6.30
N SER A 186 -8.66 -2.47 6.08
CA SER A 186 -9.34 -3.23 7.13
C SER A 186 -8.48 -4.34 7.75
N THR A 187 -7.34 -4.69 7.12
CA THR A 187 -6.44 -5.75 7.59
C THR A 187 -5.56 -5.40 8.79
N ASP A 188 -5.50 -4.13 9.20
CA ASP A 188 -4.74 -3.72 10.39
C ASP A 188 -5.46 -4.07 11.72
N GLY A 189 -6.14 -5.23 11.76
CA GLY A 189 -6.88 -5.74 12.91
C GLY A 189 -8.34 -5.29 13.00
N MET A 190 -8.83 -4.51 12.02
CA MET A 190 -10.17 -3.94 12.11
C MET A 190 -11.28 -4.82 11.53
N GLN A 191 -11.07 -5.47 10.40
CA GLN A 191 -12.07 -6.39 9.79
C GLN A 191 -11.44 -7.21 8.67
N THR A 192 -11.73 -8.49 8.63
CA THR A 192 -11.43 -9.34 7.47
C THR A 192 -12.33 -8.97 6.29
N ILE A 193 -11.81 -9.04 5.08
CA ILE A 193 -12.60 -8.80 3.87
C ILE A 193 -13.21 -10.14 3.46
N PRO A 194 -14.54 -10.28 3.53
CA PRO A 194 -15.17 -11.58 3.32
C PRO A 194 -14.98 -12.11 1.89
N ALA A 195 -14.83 -13.42 1.76
CA ALA A 195 -14.70 -14.08 0.46
C ALA A 195 -15.90 -13.85 -0.46
N SER A 196 -17.08 -13.53 0.07
CA SER A 196 -18.30 -13.28 -0.70
C SER A 196 -18.20 -12.11 -1.69
N VAL A 197 -17.23 -11.19 -1.50
CA VAL A 197 -17.03 -10.06 -2.41
C VAL A 197 -16.00 -10.36 -3.52
N THR A 198 -15.46 -11.57 -3.61
CA THR A 198 -14.44 -11.94 -4.60
C THR A 198 -14.90 -11.66 -6.03
N GLU A 199 -16.04 -12.20 -6.45
CA GLU A 199 -16.51 -12.04 -7.83
C GLU A 199 -16.85 -10.59 -8.21
N PRO A 200 -17.56 -9.82 -7.37
CA PRO A 200 -17.79 -8.40 -7.68
C PRO A 200 -16.48 -7.59 -7.80
N ILE A 201 -15.48 -7.83 -6.96
CA ILE A 201 -14.19 -7.14 -7.06
C ILE A 201 -13.42 -7.60 -8.30
N LEU A 202 -13.47 -8.88 -8.63
CA LEU A 202 -12.86 -9.43 -9.84
C LEU A 202 -13.47 -8.82 -11.10
N ALA A 203 -14.80 -8.58 -11.12
CA ALA A 203 -15.46 -7.89 -12.21
C ALA A 203 -14.90 -6.47 -12.43
N ILE A 204 -14.71 -5.70 -11.36
CA ILE A 204 -14.07 -4.37 -11.45
C ILE A 204 -12.63 -4.48 -12.00
N ALA A 205 -11.85 -5.44 -11.55
CA ALA A 205 -10.46 -5.61 -12.01
C ALA A 205 -10.37 -5.95 -13.50
N ARG A 206 -11.35 -6.70 -14.04
CA ARG A 206 -11.41 -7.13 -15.43
C ARG A 206 -12.00 -6.10 -16.39
N ASP A 207 -12.78 -5.15 -15.92
CA ASP A 207 -13.45 -4.17 -16.77
C ASP A 207 -12.44 -3.22 -17.43
N GLU A 208 -12.07 -3.52 -18.67
CA GLU A 208 -11.10 -2.74 -19.45
C GLU A 208 -11.58 -1.32 -19.76
N ALA A 209 -12.88 -1.07 -19.72
CA ALA A 209 -13.45 0.25 -19.91
C ALA A 209 -13.32 1.13 -18.66
N ASP A 210 -13.08 0.51 -17.50
CA ASP A 210 -12.97 1.23 -16.24
C ASP A 210 -11.56 1.86 -16.03
N ASN A 211 -11.52 2.85 -15.16
CA ASN A 211 -10.29 3.56 -14.84
C ASN A 211 -9.22 2.64 -14.23
N GLN A 212 -8.02 2.70 -14.79
CA GLN A 212 -6.90 1.82 -14.40
C GLN A 212 -6.59 1.88 -12.91
N SER A 213 -6.70 3.04 -12.25
CA SER A 213 -6.40 3.16 -10.81
C SER A 213 -7.47 2.49 -9.92
N VAL A 214 -8.72 2.42 -10.37
CA VAL A 214 -9.80 1.68 -9.70
C VAL A 214 -9.56 0.19 -9.86
N ARG A 215 -9.25 -0.27 -11.08
CA ARG A 215 -8.90 -1.67 -11.38
C ARG A 215 -7.68 -2.15 -10.56
N GLN A 216 -6.63 -1.33 -10.47
CA GLN A 216 -5.44 -1.62 -9.67
C GLN A 216 -5.78 -1.76 -8.17
N GLN A 217 -6.65 -0.89 -7.66
CA GLN A 217 -7.09 -0.98 -6.27
C GLN A 217 -7.94 -2.25 -6.04
N ALA A 218 -8.77 -2.64 -7.00
CA ALA A 218 -9.53 -3.89 -6.94
C ALA A 218 -8.60 -5.12 -6.89
N LEU A 219 -7.54 -5.17 -7.71
CA LEU A 219 -6.52 -6.23 -7.63
C LEU A 219 -5.84 -6.26 -6.26
N SER A 220 -5.51 -5.09 -5.69
CA SER A 220 -4.92 -5.00 -4.36
C SER A 220 -5.84 -5.56 -3.27
N VAL A 221 -7.16 -5.34 -3.38
CA VAL A 221 -8.15 -5.91 -2.45
C VAL A 221 -8.25 -7.43 -2.59
N LEU A 222 -8.22 -7.97 -3.83
CA LEU A 222 -8.21 -9.43 -4.05
C LEU A 222 -7.05 -10.10 -3.31
N GLY A 223 -5.86 -9.50 -3.28
CA GLY A 223 -4.71 -10.03 -2.57
C GLY A 223 -4.86 -10.11 -1.04
N ARG A 224 -5.89 -9.47 -0.49
CA ARG A 224 -6.13 -9.35 0.97
C ARG A 224 -7.44 -9.97 1.44
N LEU A 225 -8.16 -10.66 0.55
CA LEU A 225 -9.40 -11.33 0.90
C LEU A 225 -9.15 -12.43 1.94
N ASP A 226 -10.12 -12.60 2.82
CA ASP A 226 -10.07 -13.60 3.89
C ASP A 226 -9.80 -14.99 3.33
N HIS A 227 -9.03 -15.79 4.07
CA HIS A 227 -8.59 -17.14 3.67
C HIS A 227 -7.90 -17.20 2.29
N GLY A 228 -7.40 -16.06 1.77
CA GLY A 228 -6.77 -15.97 0.46
C GLY A 228 -7.71 -16.31 -0.70
N ALA A 229 -9.00 -15.98 -0.57
CA ALA A 229 -10.02 -16.27 -1.59
C ALA A 229 -9.71 -15.61 -2.94
N GLY A 230 -8.98 -14.49 -2.96
CA GLY A 230 -8.58 -13.81 -4.19
C GLY A 230 -7.32 -14.38 -4.85
N ILE A 231 -6.60 -15.32 -4.23
CA ILE A 231 -5.35 -15.85 -4.80
C ILE A 231 -5.61 -16.66 -6.09
N PRO A 232 -6.56 -17.62 -6.13
CA PRO A 232 -6.84 -18.34 -7.37
C PRO A 232 -7.22 -17.42 -8.55
N PRO A 233 -8.16 -16.46 -8.43
CA PRO A 233 -8.45 -15.53 -9.50
C PRO A 233 -7.26 -14.65 -9.90
N LEU A 234 -6.40 -14.20 -8.97
CA LEU A 234 -5.18 -13.46 -9.30
C LEU A 234 -4.19 -14.31 -10.11
N ILE A 235 -4.03 -15.58 -9.77
CA ILE A 235 -3.24 -16.53 -10.57
C ILE A 235 -3.82 -16.64 -11.98
N GLN A 236 -5.12 -16.80 -12.11
CA GLN A 236 -5.77 -16.88 -13.41
C GLN A 236 -5.56 -15.60 -14.25
N LEU A 237 -5.69 -14.40 -13.63
CA LEU A 237 -5.45 -13.12 -14.29
C LEU A 237 -4.00 -12.97 -14.74
N SER A 238 -3.05 -13.44 -13.96
CA SER A 238 -1.62 -13.37 -14.29
C SER A 238 -1.20 -14.27 -15.46
N GLN A 239 -2.03 -15.24 -15.82
CA GLN A 239 -1.83 -16.15 -16.95
C GLN A 239 -2.45 -15.61 -18.26
N GLN A 240 -3.27 -14.56 -18.17
CA GLN A 240 -3.90 -13.96 -19.36
C GLN A 240 -2.89 -13.13 -20.15
N THR A 241 -2.49 -13.62 -21.31
CA THR A 241 -1.51 -12.97 -22.19
C THR A 241 -2.11 -11.80 -23.00
N ALA A 242 -3.43 -11.68 -23.06
CA ALA A 242 -4.11 -10.61 -23.78
C ALA A 242 -3.89 -9.21 -23.18
N SER A 243 -3.63 -9.12 -21.86
CA SER A 243 -3.37 -7.88 -21.16
C SER A 243 -2.11 -7.97 -20.29
N ASN A 244 -0.98 -7.50 -20.82
CA ASN A 244 0.29 -7.43 -20.07
C ASN A 244 0.15 -6.62 -18.79
N TRP A 245 -0.66 -5.56 -18.80
CA TRP A 245 -0.89 -4.75 -17.61
C TRP A 245 -1.55 -5.57 -16.49
N LEU A 246 -2.63 -6.27 -16.81
CA LEU A 246 -3.39 -7.07 -15.85
C LEU A 246 -2.53 -8.22 -15.29
N ALA A 247 -1.74 -8.88 -16.16
CA ALA A 247 -0.82 -9.92 -15.74
C ALA A 247 0.26 -9.38 -14.78
N LYS A 248 0.88 -8.25 -15.11
CA LYS A 248 1.91 -7.60 -14.25
C LYS A 248 1.36 -7.18 -12.88
N GLU A 249 0.21 -6.52 -12.85
CA GLU A 249 -0.40 -6.08 -11.59
C GLU A 249 -0.84 -7.28 -10.72
N SER A 250 -1.34 -8.36 -11.35
CA SER A 250 -1.69 -9.58 -10.65
C SER A 250 -0.44 -10.26 -10.04
N MET A 251 0.68 -10.36 -10.78
CA MET A 251 1.96 -10.86 -10.25
C MET A 251 2.45 -10.02 -9.07
N SER A 252 2.40 -8.68 -9.20
CA SER A 252 2.79 -7.77 -8.13
C SER A 252 1.91 -7.92 -6.88
N THR A 253 0.61 -8.15 -7.08
CA THR A 253 -0.33 -8.35 -5.98
C THR A 253 -0.13 -9.69 -5.29
N LEU A 254 0.10 -10.78 -6.07
CA LEU A 254 0.45 -12.09 -5.54
C LEU A 254 1.71 -12.04 -4.66
N ALA A 255 2.72 -11.27 -5.08
CA ALA A 255 3.96 -11.11 -4.31
C ALA A 255 3.73 -10.49 -2.92
N ARG A 256 2.83 -9.51 -2.84
CA ARG A 256 2.51 -8.78 -1.59
C ARG A 256 1.46 -9.47 -0.72
N SER A 257 0.84 -10.54 -1.19
CA SER A 257 -0.27 -11.19 -0.46
C SER A 257 0.18 -11.95 0.79
N GLY A 258 1.45 -12.37 0.85
CA GLY A 258 1.96 -13.25 1.91
C GLY A 258 1.42 -14.70 1.85
N ASP A 259 0.57 -15.03 0.89
CA ASP A 259 -0.03 -16.36 0.77
C ASP A 259 0.98 -17.37 0.19
N PRO A 260 1.21 -18.52 0.84
CA PRO A 260 2.13 -19.55 0.34
C PRO A 260 1.80 -20.06 -1.07
N ARG A 261 0.52 -20.11 -1.45
CA ARG A 261 0.07 -20.54 -2.79
C ARG A 261 0.51 -19.54 -3.85
N ALA A 262 0.41 -18.24 -3.56
CA ALA A 262 0.90 -17.19 -4.42
C ALA A 262 2.42 -17.30 -4.64
N ARG A 263 3.18 -17.55 -3.58
CA ARG A 263 4.63 -17.72 -3.65
C ARG A 263 5.02 -18.96 -4.46
N ALA A 264 4.37 -20.09 -4.23
CA ALA A 264 4.59 -21.31 -5.01
C ALA A 264 4.29 -21.08 -6.50
N TYR A 265 3.21 -20.37 -6.81
CA TYR A 265 2.89 -20.02 -8.19
C TYR A 265 3.96 -19.12 -8.83
N LEU A 266 4.43 -18.07 -8.16
CA LEU A 266 5.47 -17.19 -8.68
C LEU A 266 6.75 -17.95 -9.05
N ARG A 267 7.18 -18.91 -8.21
CA ARG A 267 8.33 -19.80 -8.51
C ARG A 267 8.12 -20.65 -9.76
N THR A 268 6.89 -21.06 -10.02
CA THR A 268 6.55 -21.80 -11.24
C THR A 268 6.49 -20.86 -12.45
N ALA A 269 5.89 -19.69 -12.28
CA ALA A 269 5.71 -18.71 -13.35
C ALA A 269 7.02 -18.24 -13.95
N VAL A 270 8.05 -17.96 -13.14
CA VAL A 270 9.36 -17.49 -13.64
C VAL A 270 10.13 -18.53 -14.48
N ARG A 271 9.73 -19.79 -14.44
CA ARG A 271 10.30 -20.87 -15.28
C ARG A 271 9.61 -21.00 -16.64
N ARG A 272 8.52 -20.29 -16.86
CA ARG A 272 7.75 -20.35 -18.11
C ARG A 272 8.48 -19.60 -19.24
N SER A 273 8.63 -20.25 -20.37
CA SER A 273 9.25 -19.67 -21.58
C SER A 273 8.29 -18.85 -22.45
N ASP A 274 6.98 -18.94 -22.20
CA ASP A 274 5.91 -18.28 -22.95
C ASP A 274 5.44 -16.94 -22.34
N LEU A 275 6.01 -16.54 -21.19
CA LEU A 275 5.68 -15.24 -20.60
C LEU A 275 6.30 -14.10 -21.42
N PRO A 276 5.53 -13.03 -21.69
CA PRO A 276 6.09 -11.79 -22.21
C PRO A 276 7.21 -11.25 -21.30
N ASP A 277 8.28 -10.72 -21.88
CA ASP A 277 9.47 -10.25 -21.14
C ASP A 277 9.13 -9.28 -20.02
N GLU A 278 8.16 -8.38 -20.25
CA GLU A 278 7.69 -7.45 -19.23
C GLU A 278 7.02 -8.13 -18.02
N VAL A 279 6.27 -9.20 -18.26
CA VAL A 279 5.59 -9.97 -17.20
C VAL A 279 6.61 -10.81 -16.44
N LEU A 280 7.54 -11.46 -17.15
CA LEU A 280 8.65 -12.20 -16.55
C LEU A 280 9.50 -11.30 -15.65
N THR A 281 9.85 -10.11 -16.13
CA THR A 281 10.63 -9.12 -15.36
C THR A 281 9.93 -8.76 -14.03
N VAL A 282 8.61 -8.56 -14.06
CA VAL A 282 7.82 -8.28 -12.84
C VAL A 282 7.79 -9.51 -11.93
N ALA A 283 7.60 -10.71 -12.47
CA ALA A 283 7.57 -11.94 -11.69
C ALA A 283 8.93 -12.24 -11.00
N LEU A 284 10.05 -12.00 -11.69
CA LEU A 284 11.40 -12.12 -11.12
C LEU A 284 11.60 -11.15 -9.95
N ARG A 285 11.21 -9.86 -10.10
CA ARG A 285 11.26 -8.88 -9.00
C ARG A 285 10.36 -9.25 -7.85
N ALA A 286 9.18 -9.82 -8.15
CA ALA A 286 8.22 -10.26 -7.15
C ALA A 286 8.79 -11.32 -6.19
N LEU A 287 9.70 -12.17 -6.65
CA LEU A 287 10.39 -13.13 -5.80
C LEU A 287 11.36 -12.49 -4.79
N GLY A 288 11.80 -11.25 -5.03
CA GLY A 288 12.64 -10.48 -4.10
C GLY A 288 11.90 -9.69 -3.04
N GLN A 289 10.55 -9.62 -3.08
CA GLN A 289 9.77 -8.78 -2.18
C GLN A 289 9.60 -9.40 -0.77
N GLU A 290 8.92 -8.69 0.11
CA GLU A 290 8.77 -8.84 1.56
C GLU A 290 8.78 -10.28 2.12
N TYR A 291 8.18 -11.23 1.42
CA TYR A 291 8.12 -12.65 1.85
C TYR A 291 9.16 -13.55 1.15
N ALA A 292 10.24 -12.95 0.64
CA ALA A 292 11.30 -13.68 -0.03
C ALA A 292 12.06 -14.63 0.92
N THR A 293 12.47 -15.76 0.38
CA THR A 293 13.20 -16.81 1.11
C THR A 293 14.53 -17.15 0.44
N ALA A 294 15.39 -17.89 1.14
CA ALA A 294 16.62 -18.42 0.56
C ALA A 294 16.37 -19.30 -0.69
N GLN A 295 15.23 -20.00 -0.75
CA GLN A 295 14.83 -20.77 -1.91
C GLN A 295 14.56 -19.89 -3.13
N ASP A 296 13.96 -18.70 -2.93
CA ASP A 296 13.73 -17.76 -4.02
C ASP A 296 15.05 -17.19 -4.56
N ALA A 297 15.98 -16.87 -3.66
CA ALA A 297 17.30 -16.41 -4.04
C ALA A 297 18.09 -17.48 -4.85
N ALA A 298 18.04 -18.75 -4.40
CA ALA A 298 18.67 -19.86 -5.13
C ALA A 298 18.05 -20.01 -6.53
N LEU A 299 16.72 -19.95 -6.64
CA LEU A 299 16.01 -20.02 -7.90
C LEU A 299 16.41 -18.88 -8.86
N LEU A 300 16.50 -17.65 -8.35
CA LEU A 300 16.87 -16.48 -9.15
C LEU A 300 18.30 -16.65 -9.72
N ARG A 301 19.26 -17.15 -8.93
CA ARG A 301 20.61 -17.43 -9.39
C ARG A 301 20.65 -18.56 -10.41
N GLU A 302 19.85 -19.62 -10.21
CA GLU A 302 19.71 -20.74 -11.15
C GLU A 302 19.19 -20.28 -12.52
N LEU A 303 18.20 -19.39 -12.52
CA LEU A 303 17.55 -18.91 -13.74
C LEU A 303 18.40 -17.90 -14.52
N TYR A 304 19.27 -17.15 -13.86
CA TYR A 304 20.03 -16.06 -14.46
C TYR A 304 20.66 -16.41 -15.81
N PRO A 305 21.42 -17.52 -15.97
CA PRO A 305 22.06 -17.86 -17.25
C PRO A 305 21.06 -18.27 -18.35
N THR A 306 19.79 -18.52 -18.02
CA THR A 306 18.77 -18.92 -19.00
C THR A 306 17.97 -17.75 -19.55
N LEU A 307 18.09 -16.58 -18.92
CA LEU A 307 17.36 -15.37 -19.30
C LEU A 307 17.93 -14.78 -20.59
N LYS A 308 17.03 -14.16 -21.39
CA LYS A 308 17.39 -13.63 -22.71
C LYS A 308 17.49 -12.11 -22.77
N SER A 309 16.79 -11.40 -21.87
CA SER A 309 16.74 -9.96 -21.89
C SER A 309 17.57 -9.31 -20.76
N GLU A 310 18.19 -8.19 -21.06
CA GLU A 310 18.90 -7.40 -20.06
C GLU A 310 17.98 -6.98 -18.90
N ARG A 311 16.70 -6.68 -19.18
CA ARG A 311 15.72 -6.31 -18.17
C ARG A 311 15.45 -7.45 -17.19
N ALA A 312 15.40 -8.69 -17.68
CA ALA A 312 15.23 -9.87 -16.83
C ALA A 312 16.48 -10.11 -15.95
N HIS A 313 17.68 -9.94 -16.50
CA HIS A 313 18.93 -10.01 -15.72
C HIS A 313 18.99 -8.91 -14.64
N GLU A 314 18.63 -7.66 -14.97
CA GLU A 314 18.54 -6.57 -14.00
C GLU A 314 17.49 -6.85 -12.91
N ALA A 315 16.38 -7.50 -13.26
CA ALA A 315 15.35 -7.89 -12.30
C ALA A 315 15.88 -8.91 -11.28
N VAL A 316 16.70 -9.86 -11.71
CA VAL A 316 17.37 -10.81 -10.80
C VAL A 316 18.31 -10.10 -9.85
N PHE A 317 19.17 -9.20 -10.34
CA PHE A 317 20.06 -8.42 -9.46
C PHE A 317 19.27 -7.59 -8.45
N SER A 318 18.17 -6.95 -8.89
CA SER A 318 17.31 -6.17 -8.01
C SER A 318 16.69 -7.04 -6.91
N ALA A 319 16.10 -8.18 -7.31
CA ALA A 319 15.47 -9.11 -6.38
C ALA A 319 16.47 -9.70 -5.37
N LEU A 320 17.66 -10.09 -5.81
CA LEU A 320 18.70 -10.59 -4.92
C LEU A 320 19.24 -9.53 -3.97
N ALA A 321 19.31 -8.26 -4.41
CA ALA A 321 19.69 -7.14 -3.54
C ALA A 321 18.63 -6.88 -2.48
N ASP A 322 17.35 -6.97 -2.83
CA ASP A 322 16.23 -6.79 -1.91
C ASP A 322 16.15 -7.94 -0.88
N ILE A 323 16.42 -9.18 -1.30
CA ILE A 323 16.55 -10.33 -0.39
C ILE A 323 17.74 -10.15 0.57
N GLY A 324 18.84 -9.58 0.09
CA GLY A 324 20.06 -9.39 0.86
C GLY A 324 20.82 -10.70 1.14
N GLY A 325 21.70 -10.63 2.14
CA GLY A 325 22.49 -11.78 2.61
C GLY A 325 23.83 -11.95 1.91
N SER A 326 24.83 -12.45 2.67
CA SER A 326 26.23 -12.52 2.22
C SER A 326 26.46 -13.43 0.99
N GLU A 327 25.63 -14.46 0.83
CA GLU A 327 25.71 -15.36 -0.32
C GLU A 327 25.29 -14.63 -1.62
N ASN A 328 24.18 -13.90 -1.58
CA ASN A 328 23.71 -13.13 -2.73
C ASN A 328 24.69 -12.00 -3.08
N THR A 329 25.17 -11.29 -2.06
CA THR A 329 26.20 -10.25 -2.23
C THR A 329 27.44 -10.80 -2.92
N ARG A 330 27.96 -11.94 -2.46
CA ARG A 330 29.15 -12.59 -3.04
C ARG A 330 28.89 -13.03 -4.48
N TRP A 331 27.72 -13.60 -4.75
CA TRP A 331 27.35 -14.01 -6.11
C TRP A 331 27.29 -12.79 -7.05
N MET A 332 26.70 -11.68 -6.64
CA MET A 332 26.65 -10.45 -7.44
C MET A 332 28.04 -9.84 -7.67
N LEU A 333 28.94 -9.91 -6.67
CA LEU A 333 30.34 -9.50 -6.86
C LEU A 333 31.08 -10.40 -7.86
N THR A 334 30.81 -11.70 -7.87
CA THR A 334 31.32 -12.63 -8.86
C THR A 334 30.84 -12.26 -10.28
N MET A 335 29.54 -11.91 -10.43
CA MET A 335 29.01 -11.45 -11.71
C MET A 335 29.65 -10.13 -12.17
N ALA A 336 29.89 -9.20 -11.24
CA ALA A 336 30.59 -7.95 -11.54
C ALA A 336 32.03 -8.14 -12.05
N GLN A 337 32.69 -9.24 -11.64
CA GLN A 337 34.04 -9.60 -12.06
C GLN A 337 34.10 -10.48 -13.32
N ASN A 338 32.96 -11.08 -13.70
CA ASN A 338 32.92 -12.01 -14.82
C ASN A 338 33.11 -11.27 -16.14
N GLY A 339 34.28 -11.45 -16.79
CA GLY A 339 34.61 -10.83 -18.08
C GLY A 339 33.68 -11.26 -19.24
N ASN A 340 32.98 -12.39 -19.12
CA ASN A 340 32.00 -12.84 -20.12
C ASN A 340 30.65 -12.10 -20.03
N GLU A 341 30.38 -11.42 -18.91
CA GLU A 341 29.19 -10.60 -18.78
C GLU A 341 29.37 -9.26 -19.52
N PRO A 342 28.30 -8.76 -20.18
CA PRO A 342 28.31 -7.39 -20.73
C PRO A 342 28.67 -6.37 -19.66
N LEU A 343 29.47 -5.36 -20.02
CA LEU A 343 29.93 -4.31 -19.11
C LEU A 343 28.74 -3.68 -18.33
N GLN A 344 27.62 -3.46 -19.00
CA GLN A 344 26.40 -2.93 -18.38
C GLN A 344 25.90 -3.85 -17.26
N MET A 345 25.85 -5.15 -17.48
CA MET A 345 25.42 -6.12 -16.48
C MET A 345 26.39 -6.22 -15.31
N ARG A 346 27.71 -6.17 -15.58
CA ARG A 346 28.73 -6.12 -14.53
C ARG A 346 28.57 -4.90 -13.62
N ARG A 347 28.29 -3.74 -14.18
CA ARG A 347 28.01 -2.52 -13.43
C ARG A 347 26.72 -2.63 -12.61
N ARG A 348 25.65 -3.23 -13.17
CA ARG A 348 24.40 -3.48 -12.46
C ARG A 348 24.58 -4.47 -11.30
N ALA A 349 25.35 -5.53 -11.52
CA ALA A 349 25.68 -6.49 -10.46
C ALA A 349 26.45 -5.83 -9.31
N LEU A 350 27.42 -4.97 -9.64
CA LEU A 350 28.20 -4.22 -8.65
C LEU A 350 27.33 -3.25 -7.82
N ASP A 351 26.44 -2.50 -8.48
CA ASP A 351 25.52 -1.60 -7.80
C ASP A 351 24.54 -2.36 -6.90
N ALA A 352 24.03 -3.51 -7.37
CA ALA A 352 23.15 -4.38 -6.60
C ALA A 352 23.88 -5.00 -5.39
N ALA A 353 25.14 -5.45 -5.55
CA ALA A 353 25.96 -5.95 -4.45
C ALA A 353 26.17 -4.86 -3.38
N SER A 354 26.44 -3.63 -3.79
CA SER A 354 26.57 -2.51 -2.86
C SER A 354 25.29 -2.24 -2.08
N ARG A 355 24.14 -2.25 -2.73
CA ARG A 355 22.81 -2.10 -2.07
C ARG A 355 22.51 -3.26 -1.11
N SER A 356 22.98 -4.46 -1.42
CA SER A 356 22.86 -5.65 -0.59
C SER A 356 23.85 -5.66 0.61
N GLY A 357 24.62 -4.60 0.82
CA GLY A 357 25.56 -4.49 1.93
C GLY A 357 26.94 -5.12 1.67
N ALA A 358 27.44 -5.07 0.43
CA ALA A 358 28.80 -5.52 0.14
C ALA A 358 29.81 -4.76 1.03
N PRO A 359 30.73 -5.49 1.73
CA PRO A 359 31.73 -4.85 2.57
C PRO A 359 32.62 -3.90 1.75
N ILE A 360 32.82 -2.69 2.24
CA ILE A 360 33.62 -1.68 1.55
C ILE A 360 35.05 -2.17 1.23
N VAL A 361 35.60 -3.01 2.09
CA VAL A 361 36.94 -3.59 1.88
C VAL A 361 36.98 -4.49 0.65
N GLU A 362 35.92 -5.23 0.36
CA GLU A 362 35.83 -6.07 -0.84
C GLU A 362 35.70 -5.22 -2.10
N LEU A 363 34.94 -4.12 -2.04
CA LEU A 363 34.84 -3.17 -3.14
C LEU A 363 36.18 -2.46 -3.42
N VAL A 364 36.95 -2.13 -2.38
CA VAL A 364 38.32 -1.57 -2.52
C VAL A 364 39.25 -2.56 -3.20
N LYS A 365 39.25 -3.82 -2.78
CA LYS A 365 40.03 -4.87 -3.44
C LYS A 365 39.64 -5.05 -4.92
N LEU A 366 38.34 -4.98 -5.21
CA LEU A 366 37.84 -5.06 -6.57
C LEU A 366 38.38 -3.92 -7.45
N TYR A 367 38.47 -2.70 -6.92
CA TYR A 367 39.05 -1.57 -7.62
C TYR A 367 40.52 -1.84 -8.03
N ASP A 368 41.32 -2.42 -7.12
CA ASP A 368 42.72 -2.67 -7.33
C ASP A 368 42.97 -3.76 -8.39
N THR A 369 42.04 -4.68 -8.55
CA THR A 369 42.14 -5.78 -9.55
C THR A 369 41.44 -5.44 -10.87
N THR A 370 40.63 -4.38 -10.92
CA THR A 370 39.90 -3.99 -12.13
C THR A 370 40.73 -3.11 -13.05
N THR A 371 40.84 -3.52 -14.31
CA THR A 371 41.52 -2.74 -15.36
C THR A 371 40.55 -1.87 -16.16
N ASP A 372 39.25 -2.17 -16.17
CA ASP A 372 38.21 -1.45 -16.92
C ASP A 372 37.90 -0.07 -16.29
N PRO A 373 38.14 1.04 -17.02
CA PRO A 373 37.91 2.39 -16.49
C PRO A 373 36.45 2.66 -16.10
N SER A 374 35.49 2.06 -16.80
CA SER A 374 34.07 2.25 -16.51
C SER A 374 33.66 1.55 -15.21
N MET A 375 34.23 0.36 -14.94
CA MET A 375 34.06 -0.33 -13.67
C MET A 375 34.71 0.47 -12.53
N LYS A 376 35.92 1.00 -12.72
CA LYS A 376 36.58 1.89 -11.76
C LYS A 376 35.73 3.12 -11.44
N GLN A 377 35.14 3.76 -12.45
CA GLN A 377 34.25 4.91 -12.26
C GLN A 377 32.97 4.53 -11.48
N THR A 378 32.41 3.34 -11.73
CA THR A 378 31.27 2.83 -10.95
C THR A 378 31.65 2.66 -9.48
N LEU A 379 32.80 2.07 -9.19
CA LEU A 379 33.32 1.91 -7.81
C LEU A 379 33.56 3.26 -7.12
N VAL A 380 34.14 4.24 -7.82
CA VAL A 380 34.27 5.61 -7.31
C VAL A 380 32.92 6.19 -6.89
N GLY A 381 31.88 6.04 -7.72
CA GLY A 381 30.53 6.47 -7.38
C GLY A 381 29.97 5.75 -6.15
N LEU A 382 30.28 4.46 -5.96
CA LEU A 382 29.90 3.72 -4.76
C LEU A 382 30.62 4.23 -3.50
N TYR A 383 31.93 4.51 -3.58
CA TYR A 383 32.69 5.06 -2.45
C TYR A 383 32.20 6.42 -2.01
N ILE A 384 31.84 7.30 -2.95
CA ILE A 384 31.28 8.62 -2.63
C ILE A 384 29.95 8.49 -1.87
N ARG A 385 29.08 7.55 -2.28
CA ARG A 385 27.81 7.30 -1.61
C ARG A 385 27.95 6.61 -0.25
N ASN A 386 28.97 5.76 -0.09
CA ASN A 386 29.19 5.01 1.14
C ASN A 386 29.71 5.90 2.28
N GLY A 387 30.72 6.73 2.03
CA GLY A 387 31.27 7.71 2.98
C GLY A 387 32.08 7.10 4.15
N GLU A 388 32.20 5.78 4.26
CA GLU A 388 33.02 5.14 5.28
C GLU A 388 34.50 5.52 5.14
N ARG A 389 35.25 5.46 6.26
CA ARG A 389 36.66 5.82 6.26
C ARG A 389 37.47 5.12 5.17
N ALA A 390 37.29 3.81 5.00
CA ALA A 390 38.02 3.04 3.98
C ALA A 390 37.67 3.49 2.56
N ALA A 391 36.43 3.87 2.29
CA ALA A 391 36.00 4.43 1.01
C ALA A 391 36.68 5.79 0.75
N VAL A 392 36.69 6.67 1.76
CA VAL A 392 37.34 8.00 1.65
C VAL A 392 38.85 7.85 1.46
N ASP A 393 39.49 6.96 2.22
CA ASP A 393 40.94 6.70 2.07
C ASP A 393 41.27 6.19 0.66
N LYS A 394 40.39 5.35 0.08
CA LYS A 394 40.55 4.91 -1.32
C LYS A 394 40.37 6.05 -2.32
N LEU A 395 39.38 6.90 -2.12
CA LEU A 395 39.17 8.09 -2.97
C LEU A 395 40.41 9.02 -2.94
N LEU A 396 40.98 9.24 -1.77
CA LEU A 396 42.23 10.01 -1.61
C LEU A 396 43.40 9.38 -2.35
N SER A 397 43.52 8.05 -2.31
CA SER A 397 44.52 7.31 -3.07
C SER A 397 44.35 7.47 -4.59
N ILE A 398 43.10 7.40 -5.08
CA ILE A 398 42.77 7.58 -6.51
C ILE A 398 43.15 8.96 -7.03
N ILE A 399 42.79 10.03 -6.32
CA ILE A 399 43.11 11.38 -6.78
C ILE A 399 44.62 11.69 -6.79
N LYS A 400 45.39 10.98 -5.97
CA LYS A 400 46.86 11.14 -5.88
C LYS A 400 47.62 10.29 -6.89
N GLY A 401 47.20 9.06 -7.16
CA GLY A 401 48.01 8.06 -7.83
C GLY A 401 47.32 7.20 -8.91
N GLU A 402 46.06 7.44 -9.27
CA GLU A 402 45.43 6.68 -10.36
C GLU A 402 46.08 7.03 -11.71
N GLU A 403 46.58 6.00 -12.38
CA GLU A 403 47.29 6.17 -13.67
C GLU A 403 46.36 6.52 -14.82
N ASN A 404 45.12 6.02 -14.77
CA ASN A 404 44.10 6.39 -15.76
C ASN A 404 43.62 7.85 -15.54
N ILE A 405 44.10 8.74 -16.39
CA ILE A 405 43.83 10.19 -16.31
C ILE A 405 42.33 10.47 -16.31
N SER A 406 41.53 9.73 -17.09
CA SER A 406 40.05 9.94 -17.17
C SER A 406 39.40 9.57 -15.85
N VAL A 407 39.75 8.46 -15.22
CA VAL A 407 39.22 8.04 -13.91
C VAL A 407 39.61 9.04 -12.84
N ARG A 408 40.89 9.44 -12.78
CA ARG A 408 41.41 10.41 -11.82
C ARG A 408 40.70 11.76 -11.94
N ARG A 409 40.61 12.31 -13.16
CA ARG A 409 39.95 13.61 -13.45
C ARG A 409 38.46 13.58 -13.06
N ASN A 410 37.74 12.51 -13.40
CA ASN A 410 36.35 12.35 -13.05
C ASN A 410 36.17 12.26 -11.53
N THR A 411 37.04 11.52 -10.83
CA THR A 411 37.01 11.42 -9.37
C THR A 411 37.21 12.80 -8.72
N ILE A 412 38.21 13.58 -9.17
CA ILE A 412 38.44 14.95 -8.69
C ILE A 412 37.19 15.82 -8.92
N SER A 413 36.61 15.77 -10.10
CA SER A 413 35.39 16.53 -10.44
C SER A 413 34.21 16.17 -9.55
N GLN A 414 34.01 14.89 -9.26
CA GLN A 414 32.92 14.45 -8.37
C GLN A 414 33.16 14.85 -6.91
N LEU A 415 34.40 14.82 -6.45
CA LEU A 415 34.80 15.17 -5.08
C LEU A 415 34.87 16.69 -4.83
N SER A 416 34.89 17.52 -5.86
CA SER A 416 34.95 19.00 -5.71
C SER A 416 33.79 19.58 -4.92
N LYS A 417 32.67 18.85 -4.81
CA LYS A 417 31.48 19.20 -4.03
C LYS A 417 31.43 18.54 -2.65
N SER A 418 32.44 17.78 -2.28
CA SER A 418 32.48 17.07 -0.98
C SER A 418 32.72 18.04 0.18
N ASP A 419 32.02 17.81 1.28
CA ASP A 419 32.25 18.56 2.53
C ASP A 419 33.24 17.89 3.47
N ASP A 420 33.75 16.70 3.16
CA ASP A 420 34.76 16.00 3.99
C ASP A 420 36.06 16.83 4.03
N PRO A 421 36.53 17.22 5.23
CA PRO A 421 37.73 18.06 5.38
C PRO A 421 38.99 17.41 4.78
N ARG A 422 39.11 16.10 4.81
CA ARG A 422 40.26 15.35 4.27
C ARG A 422 40.30 15.44 2.74
N ILE A 423 39.12 15.37 2.11
CA ILE A 423 38.99 15.52 0.66
C ILE A 423 39.30 16.96 0.26
N LYS A 424 38.77 17.96 0.99
CA LYS A 424 39.05 19.38 0.72
C LYS A 424 40.55 19.68 0.80
N ALA A 425 41.22 19.22 1.84
CA ALA A 425 42.66 19.41 1.99
C ALA A 425 43.47 18.73 0.86
N ALA A 426 43.09 17.52 0.45
CA ALA A 426 43.79 16.84 -0.64
C ALA A 426 43.55 17.48 -2.01
N LEU A 427 42.36 18.03 -2.27
CA LEU A 427 42.09 18.78 -3.50
C LEU A 427 42.86 20.12 -3.53
N GLN A 428 43.01 20.82 -2.41
CA GLN A 428 43.84 22.03 -2.32
C GLN A 428 45.31 21.75 -2.60
N ASP A 429 45.88 20.64 -2.07
CA ASP A 429 47.25 20.19 -2.34
C ASP A 429 47.47 19.92 -3.83
N ILE A 430 46.48 19.32 -4.54
CA ILE A 430 46.59 19.09 -5.97
C ILE A 430 46.56 20.37 -6.80
N VAL A 431 45.80 21.38 -6.39
CA VAL A 431 45.71 22.66 -7.11
C VAL A 431 46.95 23.56 -6.87
N SER A 432 47.64 23.36 -5.73
CA SER A 432 48.82 24.14 -5.36
C SER A 432 50.13 23.62 -5.97
N ARG A 433 50.10 22.44 -6.59
CA ARG A 433 51.25 21.84 -7.34
C ARG A 433 51.14 22.12 -8.84
#